data_ca46517d6faf82b30bde98e988fdd477
#
_entry.id   ca46517d6faf82b30bde98e988fdd477
#
_cell.length_a   1.000
_cell.length_b   1.000
_cell.length_c   1.000
_cell.angle_alpha   90.00
_cell.angle_beta   90.00
_cell.angle_gamma   90.00
#
_symmetry.space_group_name_H-M   'P 1'
#
loop_
_entity.id
_entity.type
_entity.pdbx_description
1 polymer ?
#
loop_
_entity_poly.entity_id
_entity_poly.type
_entity_poly.pdbx_seq_one_letter_code
_entity_poly.pdbx_strand_id
1 'polypeptide(L)'
;MDFDPTGIHGREHVCRALIFGKALAGIYKRAGFEVDEYALYRAIAFHDSGRRSNGADMDEDKSAAKLRSYLRGEGAVDAYRDAAAGLITHGQAGQQTVEGMILQSADSLDIIRVRGLEGFNTRFLSFMQKTAVKGDAALPSDPALLRKLLEEVSRFIQMTSPPPEEVMPLDDESPEAFRARRDAATEALKARNGAIPSEGYFEERFESVLIAHKEQFPLLYENYMR
;
A
#
# COMPACT_ATOMS: atom_id res chain seq x y z
N MET A 1 -6.17 -15.64 -1.34
CA MET A 1 -6.58 -14.37 -0.71
C MET A 1 -7.73 -13.80 -1.50
N ASP A 2 -8.83 -13.50 -0.85
CA ASP A 2 -9.94 -12.79 -1.48
C ASP A 2 -9.64 -11.30 -1.36
N PHE A 3 -9.20 -10.69 -2.44
CA PHE A 3 -9.04 -9.24 -2.50
C PHE A 3 -10.36 -8.58 -2.87
N ASP A 4 -10.54 -7.33 -2.44
CA ASP A 4 -11.65 -6.51 -2.88
C ASP A 4 -11.63 -6.42 -4.43
N PRO A 5 -12.65 -6.94 -5.11
CA PRO A 5 -12.70 -6.92 -6.55
C PRO A 5 -12.99 -5.51 -7.13
N THR A 6 -13.38 -4.54 -6.30
CA THR A 6 -13.81 -3.21 -6.74
C THR A 6 -12.66 -2.30 -7.18
N GLY A 7 -11.43 -2.74 -7.11
CA GLY A 7 -10.27 -2.04 -7.66
C GLY A 7 -9.64 -0.97 -6.75
N ILE A 8 -10.37 -0.38 -5.81
CA ILE A 8 -9.78 0.63 -4.91
C ILE A 8 -8.85 -0.02 -3.89
N HIS A 9 -9.30 -1.13 -3.30
CA HIS A 9 -8.56 -1.92 -2.30
C HIS A 9 -8.21 -3.31 -2.84
N GLY A 10 -8.10 -3.41 -4.16
CA GLY A 10 -7.82 -4.66 -4.85
C GLY A 10 -6.33 -5.03 -4.84
N ARG A 11 -6.02 -6.11 -5.56
CA ARG A 11 -4.65 -6.64 -5.66
C ARG A 11 -3.64 -5.60 -6.13
N GLU A 12 -4.01 -4.77 -7.11
CA GLU A 12 -3.11 -3.76 -7.68
C GLU A 12 -2.76 -2.67 -6.67
N HIS A 13 -3.71 -2.27 -5.82
CA HIS A 13 -3.45 -1.41 -4.67
C HIS A 13 -2.41 -2.04 -3.73
N VAL A 14 -2.63 -3.29 -3.31
CA VAL A 14 -1.71 -4.00 -2.41
C VAL A 14 -0.31 -4.12 -3.02
N CYS A 15 -0.21 -4.41 -4.33
CA CYS A 15 1.08 -4.49 -5.02
C CYS A 15 1.82 -3.15 -5.02
N ARG A 16 1.13 -2.03 -5.30
CA ARG A 16 1.75 -0.70 -5.21
C ARG A 16 2.12 -0.34 -3.77
N ALA A 17 1.24 -0.63 -2.81
CA ALA A 17 1.55 -0.43 -1.40
C ALA A 17 2.80 -1.22 -0.96
N LEU A 18 3.02 -2.44 -1.49
CA LEU A 18 4.25 -3.20 -1.24
C LEU A 18 5.50 -2.52 -1.84
N ILE A 19 5.42 -1.99 -3.08
CA ILE A 19 6.52 -1.21 -3.67
C ILE A 19 6.85 0.02 -2.81
N PHE A 20 5.83 0.77 -2.42
CA PHE A 20 6.01 1.96 -1.59
C PHE A 20 6.53 1.61 -0.21
N GLY A 21 5.99 0.56 0.41
CA GLY A 21 6.45 0.08 1.72
C GLY A 21 7.90 -0.36 1.70
N LYS A 22 8.34 -1.09 0.67
CA LYS A 22 9.73 -1.50 0.52
C LYS A 22 10.64 -0.29 0.30
N ALA A 23 10.26 0.65 -0.55
CA ALA A 23 11.03 1.88 -0.77
C ALA A 23 11.12 2.75 0.50
N LEU A 24 10.02 2.89 1.24
CA LEU A 24 10.01 3.59 2.53
C LEU A 24 10.89 2.87 3.56
N ALA A 25 10.82 1.54 3.66
CA ALA A 25 11.70 0.76 4.53
C ALA A 25 13.18 1.04 4.21
N GLY A 26 13.55 1.08 2.92
CA GLY A 26 14.90 1.47 2.49
C GLY A 26 15.30 2.87 2.95
N ILE A 27 14.38 3.86 2.89
CA ILE A 27 14.63 5.22 3.42
C ILE A 27 14.88 5.17 4.92
N TYR A 28 14.04 4.46 5.69
CA TYR A 28 14.20 4.36 7.13
C TYR A 28 15.48 3.64 7.54
N LYS A 29 15.81 2.54 6.86
CA LYS A 29 17.07 1.79 7.11
C LYS A 29 18.30 2.67 6.88
N ARG A 30 18.31 3.48 5.82
CA ARG A 30 19.41 4.44 5.58
C ARG A 30 19.47 5.55 6.64
N ALA A 31 18.37 5.91 7.23
CA ALA A 31 18.32 6.83 8.36
C ALA A 31 18.70 6.17 9.70
N GLY A 32 19.14 4.90 9.69
CA GLY A 32 19.63 4.18 10.87
C GLY A 32 18.53 3.49 11.69
N PHE A 33 17.32 3.34 11.16
CA PHE A 33 16.26 2.59 11.82
C PHE A 33 16.35 1.10 11.49
N GLU A 34 16.11 0.26 12.49
CA GLU A 34 15.83 -1.15 12.28
C GLU A 34 14.38 -1.32 11.79
N VAL A 35 14.17 -2.19 10.80
CA VAL A 35 12.86 -2.49 10.23
C VAL A 35 12.72 -4.00 10.11
N ASP A 36 11.69 -4.56 10.74
CA ASP A 36 11.28 -5.94 10.50
C ASP A 36 10.53 -6.03 9.17
N GLU A 37 11.30 -6.22 8.09
CA GLU A 37 10.75 -6.31 6.73
C GLU A 37 9.83 -7.51 6.56
N TYR A 38 10.06 -8.60 7.28
CA TYR A 38 9.22 -9.79 7.21
C TYR A 38 7.81 -9.51 7.78
N ALA A 39 7.72 -8.89 8.95
CA ALA A 39 6.44 -8.48 9.52
C ALA A 39 5.76 -7.40 8.68
N LEU A 40 6.52 -6.38 8.24
CA LEU A 40 6.03 -5.25 7.46
C LEU A 40 5.37 -5.69 6.15
N TYR A 41 6.08 -6.47 5.32
CA TYR A 41 5.56 -6.83 3.99
C TYR A 41 4.36 -7.77 4.08
N ARG A 42 4.31 -8.65 5.07
CA ARG A 42 3.13 -9.47 5.33
C ARG A 42 1.96 -8.63 5.82
N ALA A 43 2.20 -7.68 6.71
CA ALA A 43 1.15 -6.77 7.15
C ALA A 43 0.60 -5.93 5.99
N ILE A 44 1.46 -5.39 5.12
CA ILE A 44 1.02 -4.69 3.90
C ILE A 44 0.22 -5.64 2.98
N ALA A 45 0.70 -6.87 2.77
CA ALA A 45 -0.02 -7.83 1.92
C ALA A 45 -1.41 -8.20 2.44
N PHE A 46 -1.63 -8.13 3.74
CA PHE A 46 -2.88 -8.55 4.38
C PHE A 46 -3.78 -7.39 4.81
N HIS A 47 -3.32 -6.12 4.83
CA HIS A 47 -4.04 -5.01 5.48
C HIS A 47 -5.48 -4.85 5.01
N ASP A 48 -5.75 -5.08 3.74
CA ASP A 48 -7.08 -4.99 3.12
C ASP A 48 -7.77 -6.34 2.88
N SER A 49 -7.15 -7.46 3.28
CA SER A 49 -7.68 -8.80 3.00
C SER A 49 -9.02 -9.11 3.68
N GLY A 50 -9.40 -8.36 4.70
CA GLY A 50 -10.68 -8.48 5.41
C GLY A 50 -11.84 -7.73 4.78
N ARG A 51 -11.58 -6.82 3.85
CA ARG A 51 -12.60 -5.95 3.24
C ARG A 51 -13.64 -6.75 2.46
N ARG A 52 -14.89 -6.27 2.52
CA ARG A 52 -16.06 -6.90 1.89
C ARG A 52 -16.67 -6.10 0.75
N SER A 53 -16.03 -5.02 0.30
CA SER A 53 -16.54 -4.16 -0.79
C SER A 53 -17.93 -3.57 -0.53
N ASN A 54 -18.30 -3.37 0.73
CA ASN A 54 -19.60 -2.82 1.12
C ASN A 54 -19.55 -1.33 1.50
N GLY A 55 -18.45 -0.65 1.21
CA GLY A 55 -18.23 0.76 1.54
C GLY A 55 -17.89 1.03 3.01
N ALA A 56 -17.82 0.01 3.86
CA ALA A 56 -17.39 0.15 5.25
C ALA A 56 -15.87 -0.03 5.35
N ASP A 57 -15.21 0.92 5.98
CA ASP A 57 -13.75 0.96 6.17
C ASP A 57 -13.36 0.42 7.56
N MET A 58 -13.97 -0.70 7.99
CA MET A 58 -13.92 -1.20 9.36
C MET A 58 -13.48 -2.68 9.47
N ASP A 59 -12.78 -3.20 8.48
CA ASP A 59 -12.44 -4.63 8.43
C ASP A 59 -10.97 -4.94 8.82
N GLU A 60 -10.29 -4.01 9.48
CA GLU A 60 -8.90 -4.17 9.94
C GLU A 60 -8.72 -5.37 10.88
N ASP A 61 -9.65 -5.55 11.83
CA ASP A 61 -9.60 -6.71 12.74
C ASP A 61 -9.69 -8.04 11.98
N LYS A 62 -10.47 -8.09 10.91
CA LYS A 62 -10.57 -9.28 10.07
C LYS A 62 -9.30 -9.51 9.26
N SER A 63 -8.69 -8.45 8.75
CA SER A 63 -7.41 -8.49 8.05
C SER A 63 -6.30 -8.99 9.00
N ALA A 64 -6.24 -8.44 10.21
CA ALA A 64 -5.31 -8.85 11.25
C ALA A 64 -5.52 -10.33 11.65
N ALA A 65 -6.78 -10.78 11.79
CA ALA A 65 -7.09 -12.19 12.09
C ALA A 65 -6.62 -13.14 10.97
N LYS A 66 -6.78 -12.74 9.70
CA LYS A 66 -6.27 -13.51 8.55
C LYS A 66 -4.74 -13.58 8.57
N LEU A 67 -4.05 -12.49 8.87
CA LEU A 67 -2.59 -12.51 9.00
C LEU A 67 -2.14 -13.42 10.15
N ARG A 68 -2.76 -13.35 11.33
CA ARG A 68 -2.47 -14.27 12.44
C ARG A 68 -2.62 -15.74 12.02
N SER A 69 -3.70 -16.05 11.31
CA SER A 69 -3.95 -17.41 10.82
C SER A 69 -2.89 -17.88 9.84
N TYR A 70 -2.50 -17.02 8.91
CA TYR A 70 -1.44 -17.28 7.94
C TYR A 70 -0.09 -17.55 8.63
N LEU A 71 0.33 -16.67 9.52
CA LEU A 71 1.59 -16.81 10.27
C LEU A 71 1.59 -18.02 11.20
N ARG A 72 0.42 -18.44 11.72
CA ARG A 72 0.29 -19.71 12.46
C ARG A 72 0.59 -20.89 11.56
N GLY A 73 0.10 -20.88 10.33
CA GLY A 73 0.40 -21.90 9.32
C GLY A 73 1.89 -21.98 8.98
N GLU A 74 2.60 -20.85 9.05
CA GLU A 74 4.06 -20.80 8.89
C GLU A 74 4.85 -21.18 10.16
N GLY A 75 4.19 -21.51 11.26
CA GLY A 75 4.83 -21.91 12.51
C GLY A 75 5.36 -20.75 13.35
N ALA A 76 4.98 -19.51 13.06
CA ALA A 76 5.40 -18.34 13.84
C ALA A 76 4.85 -18.40 15.28
N VAL A 77 5.65 -17.93 16.25
CA VAL A 77 5.26 -17.86 17.66
C VAL A 77 4.17 -16.80 17.91
N ASP A 78 3.36 -16.99 18.95
CA ASP A 78 2.19 -16.17 19.23
C ASP A 78 2.53 -14.67 19.35
N ALA A 79 3.56 -14.33 20.10
CA ALA A 79 3.99 -12.95 20.28
C ALA A 79 4.34 -12.26 18.96
N TYR A 80 5.00 -12.97 18.03
CA TYR A 80 5.32 -12.45 16.72
C TYR A 80 4.07 -12.25 15.85
N ARG A 81 3.14 -13.25 15.87
CA ARG A 81 1.87 -13.14 15.15
C ARG A 81 1.05 -11.93 15.60
N ASP A 82 1.01 -11.69 16.90
CA ASP A 82 0.27 -10.57 17.48
C ASP A 82 0.93 -9.23 17.15
N ALA A 83 2.26 -9.14 17.21
CA ALA A 83 2.99 -7.94 16.82
C ALA A 83 2.77 -7.60 15.33
N ALA A 84 2.95 -8.57 14.43
CA ALA A 84 2.76 -8.35 12.99
C ALA A 84 1.30 -7.98 12.64
N ALA A 85 0.31 -8.65 13.25
CA ALA A 85 -1.10 -8.33 13.04
C ALA A 85 -1.49 -6.98 13.65
N GLY A 86 -0.84 -6.57 14.73
CA GLY A 86 -1.01 -5.25 15.35
C GLY A 86 -0.59 -4.08 14.45
N LEU A 87 0.23 -4.33 13.43
CA LEU A 87 0.57 -3.30 12.42
C LEU A 87 -0.65 -2.91 11.56
N ILE A 88 -1.57 -3.85 11.33
CA ILE A 88 -2.77 -3.64 10.49
C ILE A 88 -3.85 -2.89 11.28
N THR A 89 -4.07 -3.29 12.53
CA THR A 89 -5.03 -2.59 13.37
C THR A 89 -4.44 -1.25 13.74
N HIS A 90 -4.97 -0.16 13.20
CA HIS A 90 -4.52 1.21 13.46
C HIS A 90 -4.68 1.60 14.94
N GLY A 91 -4.72 0.63 15.84
CA GLY A 91 -4.62 0.83 17.26
C GLY A 91 -3.35 1.61 17.62
N GLN A 92 -3.44 2.47 18.60
CA GLN A 92 -2.37 3.39 19.02
C GLN A 92 -0.99 2.72 19.19
N ALA A 93 -0.93 1.43 19.45
CA ALA A 93 0.31 0.68 19.62
C ALA A 93 1.02 0.41 18.27
N GLY A 94 0.30 0.02 17.21
CA GLY A 94 0.88 -0.26 15.89
C GLY A 94 1.40 1.00 15.20
N GLN A 95 0.74 2.14 15.40
CA GLN A 95 1.17 3.42 14.83
C GLN A 95 2.45 3.99 15.47
N GLN A 96 2.92 3.41 16.58
CA GLN A 96 4.12 3.86 17.28
C GLN A 96 5.38 3.13 16.80
N THR A 97 5.24 2.06 16.02
CA THR A 97 6.38 1.33 15.46
C THR A 97 6.76 1.90 14.09
N VAL A 98 8.02 1.70 13.71
CA VAL A 98 8.52 2.11 12.39
C VAL A 98 7.74 1.40 11.28
N GLU A 99 7.50 0.10 11.44
CA GLU A 99 6.74 -0.72 10.50
C GLU A 99 5.29 -0.23 10.36
N GLY A 100 4.62 0.09 11.47
CA GLY A 100 3.26 0.63 11.45
C GLY A 100 3.18 1.98 10.73
N MET A 101 4.18 2.86 10.94
CA MET A 101 4.27 4.12 10.21
C MET A 101 4.51 3.91 8.70
N ILE A 102 5.36 2.96 8.33
CA ILE A 102 5.63 2.63 6.93
C ILE A 102 4.38 2.05 6.28
N LEU A 103 3.68 1.11 6.91
CA LEU A 103 2.45 0.51 6.39
C LEU A 103 1.41 1.60 6.12
N GLN A 104 1.11 2.44 7.11
CA GLN A 104 0.13 3.51 6.98
C GLN A 104 0.50 4.51 5.88
N SER A 105 1.80 4.82 5.76
CA SER A 105 2.28 5.73 4.71
C SER A 105 2.19 5.10 3.34
N ALA A 106 2.55 3.82 3.20
CA ALA A 106 2.50 3.08 1.94
C ALA A 106 1.06 2.94 1.41
N ASP A 107 0.12 2.61 2.30
CA ASP A 107 -1.31 2.58 1.99
C ASP A 107 -1.81 3.96 1.55
N SER A 108 -1.52 4.99 2.33
CA SER A 108 -1.95 6.38 2.05
C SER A 108 -1.39 6.94 0.74
N LEU A 109 -0.19 6.54 0.31
CA LEU A 109 0.39 7.01 -0.95
C LEU A 109 -0.45 6.60 -2.16
N ASP A 110 -1.13 5.45 -2.13
CA ASP A 110 -1.99 5.01 -3.23
C ASP A 110 -3.27 5.84 -3.37
N ILE A 111 -3.65 6.64 -2.35
CA ILE A 111 -4.77 7.59 -2.44
C ILE A 111 -4.54 8.65 -3.52
N ILE A 112 -3.29 8.94 -3.89
CA ILE A 112 -2.95 9.83 -5.01
C ILE A 112 -3.66 9.39 -6.30
N ARG A 113 -3.90 8.10 -6.48
CA ARG A 113 -4.66 7.54 -7.61
C ARG A 113 -6.06 8.14 -7.75
N VAL A 114 -6.74 8.37 -6.63
CA VAL A 114 -8.14 8.83 -6.60
C VAL A 114 -8.25 10.33 -6.38
N ARG A 115 -7.29 10.96 -5.72
CA ARG A 115 -7.34 12.37 -5.34
C ARG A 115 -6.38 13.25 -6.11
N GLY A 116 -5.51 12.67 -6.92
CA GLY A 116 -4.41 13.37 -7.53
C GLY A 116 -3.37 13.87 -6.51
N LEU A 117 -2.26 14.38 -7.02
CA LEU A 117 -1.19 14.89 -6.17
C LEU A 117 -1.61 16.16 -5.41
N GLU A 118 -2.39 17.03 -6.04
CA GLU A 118 -2.87 18.29 -5.43
C GLU A 118 -3.86 18.05 -4.30
N GLY A 119 -4.69 17.01 -4.40
CA GLY A 119 -5.64 16.60 -3.37
C GLY A 119 -5.03 15.74 -2.27
N PHE A 120 -3.77 15.35 -2.40
CA PHE A 120 -3.09 14.54 -1.43
C PHE A 120 -2.65 15.37 -0.22
N ASN A 121 -3.04 14.92 0.97
CA ASN A 121 -2.68 15.58 2.21
C ASN A 121 -1.47 14.88 2.85
N THR A 122 -0.33 15.57 2.91
CA THR A 122 0.94 15.05 3.45
C THR A 122 0.86 14.58 4.91
N ARG A 123 -0.17 15.02 5.66
CA ARG A 123 -0.40 14.52 7.03
C ARG A 123 -0.60 13.00 7.10
N PHE A 124 -1.02 12.37 5.99
CA PHE A 124 -1.14 10.91 5.89
C PHE A 124 0.21 10.20 5.81
N LEU A 125 1.29 10.92 5.54
CA LEU A 125 2.63 10.38 5.63
C LEU A 125 3.11 10.47 7.09
N SER A 126 2.76 9.44 7.86
CA SER A 126 3.03 9.42 9.31
C SER A 126 4.51 9.54 9.67
N PHE A 127 5.41 9.11 8.77
CA PHE A 127 6.84 9.30 8.99
C PHE A 127 7.25 10.78 9.04
N MET A 128 6.58 11.66 8.27
CA MET A 128 6.84 13.09 8.28
C MET A 128 6.51 13.74 9.62
N GLN A 129 5.52 13.23 10.30
CA GLN A 129 5.07 13.80 11.58
C GLN A 129 5.97 13.38 12.75
N LYS A 130 6.54 12.18 12.71
CA LYS A 130 7.23 11.58 13.86
C LYS A 130 8.75 11.66 13.80
N THR A 131 9.35 11.75 12.64
CA THR A 131 10.79 11.98 12.51
C THR A 131 11.19 13.38 12.93
N ALA A 132 10.31 14.36 12.79
CA ALA A 132 10.48 15.69 13.38
C ALA A 132 10.64 15.65 14.92
N VAL A 133 10.15 14.60 15.59
CA VAL A 133 10.23 14.45 17.04
C VAL A 133 11.55 13.85 17.51
N LYS A 134 12.29 13.14 16.67
CA LYS A 134 13.57 12.49 17.05
C LYS A 134 14.83 13.31 16.72
N GLY A 135 14.68 14.47 16.09
CA GLY A 135 15.78 15.45 15.95
C GLY A 135 16.92 15.10 14.99
N ASP A 136 17.03 13.85 14.55
CA ASP A 136 18.22 13.37 13.82
C ASP A 136 17.95 13.02 12.34
N ALA A 137 16.72 13.10 11.87
CA ALA A 137 16.42 12.64 10.54
C ALA A 137 16.22 13.81 9.57
N ALA A 138 17.28 14.33 9.03
CA ALA A 138 17.23 15.30 7.95
C ALA A 138 16.50 14.78 6.70
N LEU A 139 16.51 13.46 6.46
CA LEU A 139 15.97 12.87 5.23
C LEU A 139 14.43 12.78 5.20
N PRO A 140 13.73 12.25 6.20
CA PRO A 140 12.27 12.13 6.13
C PRO A 140 11.52 13.45 6.35
N SER A 141 12.16 14.45 6.91
CA SER A 141 11.58 15.79 7.14
C SER A 141 11.97 16.81 6.04
N ASP A 142 12.82 16.43 5.09
CA ASP A 142 13.19 17.31 3.98
C ASP A 142 12.01 17.50 3.02
N PRO A 143 11.45 18.72 2.91
CA PRO A 143 10.33 18.99 2.02
C PRO A 143 10.64 18.74 0.54
N ALA A 144 11.90 18.91 0.13
CA ALA A 144 12.31 18.67 -1.26
C ALA A 144 12.31 17.15 -1.57
N LEU A 145 12.81 16.34 -0.65
CA LEU A 145 12.78 14.89 -0.77
C LEU A 145 11.34 14.36 -0.80
N LEU A 146 10.48 14.87 0.09
CA LEU A 146 9.07 14.52 0.10
C LEU A 146 8.39 14.85 -1.22
N ARG A 147 8.58 16.07 -1.73
CA ARG A 147 8.01 16.49 -3.01
C ARG A 147 8.45 15.55 -4.12
N LYS A 148 9.72 15.24 -4.21
CA LYS A 148 10.27 14.31 -5.20
C LYS A 148 9.65 12.92 -5.06
N LEU A 149 9.53 12.39 -3.85
CA LEU A 149 8.88 11.10 -3.60
C LEU A 149 7.43 11.10 -4.09
N LEU A 150 6.66 12.13 -3.75
CA LEU A 150 5.26 12.25 -4.16
C LEU A 150 5.11 12.37 -5.69
N GLU A 151 6.00 13.09 -6.35
CA GLU A 151 6.02 13.20 -7.81
C GLU A 151 6.35 11.86 -8.48
N GLU A 152 7.32 11.10 -7.94
CA GLU A 152 7.65 9.77 -8.45
C GLU A 152 6.51 8.78 -8.22
N VAL A 153 5.91 8.78 -7.02
CA VAL A 153 4.73 7.96 -6.68
C VAL A 153 3.57 8.28 -7.61
N SER A 154 3.29 9.56 -7.84
CA SER A 154 2.20 9.97 -8.73
C SER A 154 2.40 9.44 -10.16
N ARG A 155 3.62 9.57 -10.71
CA ARG A 155 3.94 9.03 -12.04
C ARG A 155 3.85 7.51 -12.09
N PHE A 156 4.35 6.83 -11.05
CA PHE A 156 4.30 5.38 -10.95
C PHE A 156 2.85 4.88 -10.89
N ILE A 157 1.99 5.54 -10.13
CA ILE A 157 0.57 5.25 -10.06
C ILE A 157 -0.09 5.43 -11.43
N GLN A 158 0.18 6.53 -12.14
CA GLN A 158 -0.37 6.77 -13.48
C GLN A 158 0.02 5.68 -14.48
N MET A 159 1.21 5.12 -14.36
CA MET A 159 1.68 4.05 -15.25
C MET A 159 1.13 2.67 -14.87
N THR A 160 0.70 2.47 -13.65
CA THR A 160 0.32 1.15 -13.10
C THR A 160 -1.14 1.03 -12.69
N SER A 161 -1.91 2.11 -12.80
CA SER A 161 -3.33 2.13 -12.43
C SER A 161 -4.22 2.29 -13.65
N PRO A 162 -5.44 1.74 -13.60
CA PRO A 162 -6.49 2.22 -14.46
C PRO A 162 -6.79 3.68 -14.15
N PRO A 163 -7.28 4.46 -15.11
CA PRO A 163 -7.65 5.84 -14.87
C PRO A 163 -8.74 5.96 -13.79
N PRO A 164 -8.75 7.06 -13.02
CA PRO A 164 -9.71 7.24 -11.91
C PRO A 164 -11.18 7.02 -12.30
N GLU A 165 -11.55 7.38 -13.51
CA GLU A 165 -12.88 7.20 -14.08
C GLU A 165 -13.33 5.74 -14.19
N GLU A 166 -12.42 4.78 -14.15
CA GLU A 166 -12.77 3.35 -14.13
C GLU A 166 -13.15 2.86 -12.73
N VAL A 167 -12.71 3.54 -11.68
CA VAL A 167 -12.85 3.10 -10.29
C VAL A 167 -13.69 4.01 -9.42
N MET A 168 -13.98 5.23 -9.88
CA MET A 168 -14.81 6.22 -9.18
C MET A 168 -16.08 6.52 -9.95
N PRO A 169 -17.18 6.96 -9.29
CA PRO A 169 -18.34 7.47 -9.99
C PRO A 169 -17.94 8.63 -10.90
N LEU A 170 -18.49 8.64 -12.11
CA LEU A 170 -18.36 9.78 -13.01
C LEU A 170 -19.36 10.88 -12.60
N ASP A 171 -19.01 12.13 -12.91
CA ASP A 171 -19.95 13.23 -12.77
C ASP A 171 -21.23 12.90 -13.56
N ASP A 172 -22.40 13.10 -12.93
CA ASP A 172 -23.74 12.78 -13.48
C ASP A 172 -24.03 11.28 -13.73
N GLU A 173 -23.17 10.36 -13.29
CA GLU A 173 -23.44 8.93 -13.36
C GLU A 173 -24.45 8.50 -12.29
N SER A 174 -25.52 7.78 -12.71
CA SER A 174 -26.46 7.25 -11.73
C SER A 174 -25.81 6.15 -10.87
N PRO A 175 -26.28 5.95 -9.61
CA PRO A 175 -25.77 4.87 -8.76
C PRO A 175 -25.90 3.47 -9.38
N GLU A 176 -26.94 3.28 -10.24
CA GLU A 176 -27.17 2.04 -10.97
C GLU A 176 -26.14 1.85 -12.10
N ALA A 177 -25.84 2.90 -12.85
CA ALA A 177 -24.84 2.87 -13.92
C ALA A 177 -23.44 2.63 -13.35
N PHE A 178 -23.08 3.31 -12.28
CA PHE A 178 -21.83 3.08 -11.56
C PHE A 178 -21.69 1.63 -11.08
N ARG A 179 -22.74 1.09 -10.45
CA ARG A 179 -22.74 -0.32 -10.02
C ARG A 179 -22.54 -1.28 -11.19
N ALA A 180 -23.30 -1.09 -12.28
CA ALA A 180 -23.18 -1.95 -13.47
C ALA A 180 -21.78 -1.90 -14.08
N ARG A 181 -21.18 -0.71 -14.18
CA ARG A 181 -19.81 -0.53 -14.68
C ARG A 181 -18.78 -1.19 -13.75
N ARG A 182 -18.91 -1.00 -12.46
CA ARG A 182 -18.07 -1.63 -11.44
C ARG A 182 -18.19 -3.16 -11.46
N ASP A 183 -19.39 -3.69 -11.59
CA ASP A 183 -19.63 -5.12 -11.64
C ASP A 183 -19.05 -5.74 -12.91
N ALA A 184 -19.16 -5.05 -14.05
CA ALA A 184 -18.51 -5.45 -15.30
C ALA A 184 -16.99 -5.46 -15.18
N ALA A 185 -16.40 -4.43 -14.60
CA ALA A 185 -14.95 -4.36 -14.32
C ALA A 185 -14.51 -5.48 -13.36
N THR A 186 -15.34 -5.80 -12.36
CA THR A 186 -15.10 -6.90 -11.42
C THR A 186 -15.11 -8.26 -12.14
N GLU A 187 -16.06 -8.52 -13.01
CA GLU A 187 -16.12 -9.76 -13.78
C GLU A 187 -14.95 -9.87 -14.78
N ALA A 188 -14.59 -8.77 -15.43
CA ALA A 188 -13.41 -8.73 -16.29
C ALA A 188 -12.12 -9.01 -15.49
N LEU A 189 -12.02 -8.49 -14.27
CA LEU A 189 -10.89 -8.74 -13.34
C LEU A 189 -10.86 -10.22 -12.90
N LYS A 190 -12.01 -10.79 -12.56
CA LYS A 190 -12.13 -12.21 -12.20
C LYS A 190 -11.74 -13.11 -13.39
N ALA A 191 -12.17 -12.78 -14.59
CA ALA A 191 -11.83 -13.52 -15.79
C ALA A 191 -10.32 -13.51 -16.06
N ARG A 192 -9.67 -12.36 -15.85
CA ARG A 192 -8.20 -12.27 -15.91
C ARG A 192 -7.54 -13.03 -14.76
N ASN A 193 -8.14 -12.98 -13.58
CA ASN A 193 -7.62 -13.56 -12.35
C ASN A 193 -7.90 -15.06 -12.21
N GLY A 194 -8.73 -15.67 -13.05
CA GLY A 194 -8.84 -17.13 -13.16
C GLY A 194 -7.52 -17.81 -13.53
N ALA A 195 -6.57 -17.02 -14.05
CA ALA A 195 -5.19 -17.38 -14.30
C ALA A 195 -4.23 -16.68 -13.32
N ILE A 196 -4.60 -16.57 -12.04
CA ILE A 196 -3.80 -15.80 -11.07
C ILE A 196 -2.44 -16.43 -10.90
N PRO A 197 -1.39 -15.69 -11.17
CA PRO A 197 -0.06 -16.08 -10.82
C PRO A 197 0.07 -16.17 -9.29
N SER A 198 0.80 -17.15 -8.90
CA SER A 198 1.53 -17.33 -7.69
C SER A 198 2.27 -16.05 -7.22
N GLU A 199 3.14 -16.22 -6.28
CA GLU A 199 4.01 -15.23 -5.67
C GLU A 199 4.69 -14.24 -6.63
N GLY A 200 5.00 -14.64 -7.87
CA GLY A 200 5.67 -13.80 -8.87
C GLY A 200 4.84 -12.69 -9.54
N TYR A 201 3.53 -12.58 -9.26
CA TYR A 201 2.70 -11.57 -9.95
C TYR A 201 3.12 -10.12 -9.62
N PHE A 202 3.56 -9.90 -8.40
CA PHE A 202 4.02 -8.61 -7.95
C PHE A 202 5.31 -8.19 -8.67
N GLU A 203 6.30 -9.08 -8.70
CA GLU A 203 7.58 -8.86 -9.37
C GLU A 203 7.40 -8.68 -10.87
N GLU A 204 6.57 -9.52 -11.49
CA GLU A 204 6.35 -9.48 -12.93
C GLU A 204 5.69 -8.19 -13.43
N ARG A 205 4.75 -7.63 -12.67
CA ARG A 205 3.94 -6.51 -13.15
C ARG A 205 4.44 -5.14 -12.72
N PHE A 206 4.69 -4.95 -11.42
CA PHE A 206 4.99 -3.64 -10.86
C PHE A 206 6.49 -3.42 -10.67
N GLU A 207 7.19 -4.42 -10.24
CA GLU A 207 8.65 -4.36 -10.12
C GLU A 207 9.30 -4.19 -11.49
N SER A 208 8.83 -4.89 -12.51
CA SER A 208 9.34 -4.73 -13.87
C SER A 208 9.14 -3.31 -14.41
N VAL A 209 8.03 -2.66 -14.09
CA VAL A 209 7.81 -1.24 -14.44
C VAL A 209 8.82 -0.35 -13.71
N LEU A 210 9.03 -0.57 -12.42
CA LEU A 210 9.98 0.21 -11.63
C LEU A 210 11.41 0.05 -12.15
N ILE A 211 11.80 -1.17 -12.49
CA ILE A 211 13.14 -1.48 -13.03
C ILE A 211 13.31 -0.88 -14.43
N ALA A 212 12.33 -1.06 -15.32
CA ALA A 212 12.39 -0.55 -16.69
C ALA A 212 12.44 0.98 -16.76
N HIS A 213 11.86 1.66 -15.78
CA HIS A 213 11.74 3.12 -15.73
C HIS A 213 12.50 3.75 -14.56
N LYS A 214 13.56 3.09 -14.08
CA LYS A 214 14.35 3.53 -12.93
C LYS A 214 14.83 4.97 -12.98
N GLU A 215 15.09 5.50 -14.17
CA GLU A 215 15.52 6.90 -14.36
C GLU A 215 14.39 7.90 -14.11
N GLN A 216 13.14 7.47 -14.30
CA GLN A 216 11.96 8.27 -13.99
C GLN A 216 11.59 8.20 -12.49
N PHE A 217 12.01 7.14 -11.80
CA PHE A 217 11.71 6.85 -10.41
C PHE A 217 12.99 6.59 -9.59
N PRO A 218 14.01 7.45 -9.63
CA PRO A 218 15.29 7.14 -9.00
C PRO A 218 15.17 6.94 -7.49
N LEU A 219 14.34 7.72 -6.81
CA LEU A 219 14.16 7.62 -5.37
C LEU A 219 13.44 6.31 -4.98
N LEU A 220 12.34 5.98 -5.66
CA LEU A 220 11.64 4.72 -5.45
C LEU A 220 12.54 3.53 -5.76
N TYR A 221 13.19 3.55 -6.92
CA TYR A 221 14.03 2.45 -7.38
C TYR A 221 15.21 2.19 -6.44
N GLU A 222 16.01 3.22 -6.13
CA GLU A 222 17.19 3.07 -5.28
C GLU A 222 16.84 2.57 -3.88
N ASN A 223 15.70 3.00 -3.34
CA ASN A 223 15.26 2.60 -2.02
C ASN A 223 14.57 1.23 -2.01
N TYR A 224 13.91 0.88 -3.11
CA TYR A 224 13.32 -0.43 -3.30
C TYR A 224 14.35 -1.54 -3.43
N MET A 225 15.49 -1.28 -4.09
CA MET A 225 16.53 -2.27 -4.35
C MET A 225 17.52 -2.49 -3.20
N ARG A 226 17.45 -1.69 -2.15
CA ARG A 226 18.33 -1.78 -0.96
C ARG A 226 17.66 -2.42 0.22
#